data_886b85058caa4ce7ca66ad27139222f0
#
_entry.id   886b85058caa4ce7ca66ad27139222f0
#
_cell.length_a   1.000
_cell.length_b   1.000
_cell.length_c   1.000
_cell.angle_alpha   90.00
_cell.angle_beta   90.00
_cell.angle_gamma   90.00
#
_symmetry.space_group_name_H-M   'P 1'
#
loop_
_entity.id
_entity.type
_entity.pdbx_description
1 polymer ?
#
loop_
_entity_poly.entity_id
_entity_poly.type
_entity_poly.pdbx_seq_one_letter_code
_entity_poly.pdbx_strand_id
1 'polypeptide(L)'
;AFARRIKDLTPSTKIWLGVASDEAISLRDNRSLQSIWNMVARTAYAQLSFSPLLLIGTLVGMCLVYLAAPLILLSVFYHANFIAIFFSANACTLMAYTYWPTLRLYGRAPWEAVLLPVSAGLYTAMTFTSAMRHWRGQGGQWKGRSY
;
A
#
# COMPACT_ATOMS: atom_id res chain seq x y z
N ALA A 1 -9.19 12.81 -13.51
CA ALA A 1 -10.13 13.31 -14.53
C ALA A 1 -10.98 14.49 -14.01
N PHE A 2 -11.72 14.34 -12.89
CA PHE A 2 -12.65 15.37 -12.39
C PHE A 2 -11.94 16.66 -11.91
N ALA A 3 -10.89 16.52 -11.07
CA ALA A 3 -10.11 17.66 -10.58
C ALA A 3 -9.43 18.46 -11.70
N ARG A 4 -8.98 17.78 -12.75
CA ARG A 4 -8.41 18.43 -13.93
C ARG A 4 -9.45 19.26 -14.68
N ARG A 5 -10.67 18.74 -14.88
CA ARG A 5 -11.79 19.49 -15.49
C ARG A 5 -12.19 20.72 -14.69
N ILE A 6 -12.23 20.64 -13.35
CA ILE A 6 -12.53 21.80 -12.50
C ILE A 6 -11.45 22.86 -12.67
N LYS A 7 -10.18 22.46 -12.72
CA LYS A 7 -9.05 23.38 -12.88
C LYS A 7 -9.00 24.04 -14.25
N ASP A 8 -9.43 23.31 -15.29
CA ASP A 8 -9.52 23.84 -16.65
C ASP A 8 -10.66 24.87 -16.81
N LEU A 9 -11.77 24.68 -16.06
CA LEU A 9 -12.91 25.60 -16.05
C LEU A 9 -12.66 26.86 -15.21
N THR A 10 -11.82 26.77 -14.19
CA THR A 10 -11.56 27.89 -13.26
C THR A 10 -10.07 27.90 -12.85
N PRO A 11 -9.20 28.46 -13.71
CA PRO A 11 -7.74 28.42 -13.48
C PRO A 11 -7.27 29.09 -12.19
N SER A 12 -8.05 30.02 -11.64
CA SER A 12 -7.74 30.75 -10.40
C SER A 12 -8.16 30.03 -9.12
N THR A 13 -8.94 28.95 -9.21
CA THR A 13 -9.42 28.23 -8.03
C THR A 13 -8.36 27.28 -7.48
N LYS A 14 -8.10 27.39 -6.17
CA LYS A 14 -7.27 26.44 -5.43
C LYS A 14 -8.13 25.21 -5.08
N ILE A 15 -7.68 24.02 -5.47
CA ILE A 15 -8.29 22.77 -5.04
C ILE A 15 -7.65 22.40 -3.70
N TRP A 16 -8.45 22.36 -2.64
CA TRP A 16 -8.03 21.89 -1.35
C TRP A 16 -8.38 20.40 -1.18
N LEU A 17 -7.45 19.61 -0.70
CA LEU A 17 -7.65 18.21 -0.37
C LEU A 17 -7.39 18.03 1.12
N GLY A 18 -8.38 17.58 1.87
CA GLY A 18 -8.27 17.34 3.30
C GLY A 18 -8.81 15.97 3.68
N VAL A 19 -8.49 15.56 4.91
CA VAL A 19 -9.05 14.35 5.49
C VAL A 19 -10.35 14.74 6.19
N ALA A 20 -11.47 14.12 5.77
CA ALA A 20 -12.74 14.23 6.46
C ALA A 20 -12.70 13.31 7.69
N SER A 21 -12.96 13.86 8.88
CA SER A 21 -13.03 13.05 10.11
C SER A 21 -14.37 12.32 10.21
N ASP A 22 -15.38 12.97 10.77
CA ASP A 22 -16.69 12.36 11.02
C ASP A 22 -17.75 12.74 9.98
N GLU A 23 -17.41 13.67 9.08
CA GLU A 23 -18.35 14.22 8.08
C GLU A 23 -18.56 13.30 6.86
N ALA A 24 -17.65 12.35 6.63
CA ALA A 24 -17.77 11.41 5.52
C ALA A 24 -17.47 9.98 5.96
N ILE A 25 -18.51 9.16 6.01
CA ILE A 25 -18.41 7.74 6.40
C ILE A 25 -18.56 6.87 5.15
N SER A 26 -17.64 5.94 4.95
CA SER A 26 -17.76 4.94 3.90
C SER A 26 -18.79 3.89 4.27
N LEU A 27 -19.83 3.75 3.45
CA LEU A 27 -20.87 2.72 3.60
C LEU A 27 -20.43 1.34 3.07
N ARG A 28 -19.21 1.23 2.53
CA ARG A 28 -18.70 -0.06 2.05
C ARG A 28 -18.23 -0.93 3.20
N ASP A 29 -18.71 -2.15 3.24
CA ASP A 29 -18.22 -3.15 4.18
C ASP A 29 -16.87 -3.70 3.72
N ASN A 30 -15.80 -3.07 4.19
CA ASN A 30 -14.41 -3.49 3.98
C ASN A 30 -13.82 -4.16 5.23
N ARG A 31 -14.65 -4.82 6.03
CA ARG A 31 -14.22 -5.42 7.31
C ARG A 31 -13.48 -6.75 7.14
N SER A 32 -13.65 -7.43 6.00
CA SER A 32 -12.98 -8.70 5.75
C SER A 32 -11.72 -8.52 4.90
N LEU A 33 -10.68 -9.30 5.19
CA LEU A 33 -9.46 -9.33 4.38
C LEU A 33 -9.77 -9.66 2.91
N GLN A 34 -10.75 -10.52 2.67
CA GLN A 34 -11.18 -10.90 1.33
C GLN A 34 -11.77 -9.71 0.55
N SER A 35 -12.56 -8.85 1.19
CA SER A 35 -13.14 -7.67 0.55
C SER A 35 -12.04 -6.65 0.19
N ILE A 36 -11.08 -6.44 1.10
CA ILE A 36 -9.92 -5.58 0.87
C ILE A 36 -9.05 -6.15 -0.27
N TRP A 37 -8.77 -7.48 -0.23
CA TRP A 37 -8.02 -8.17 -1.27
C TRP A 37 -8.64 -7.96 -2.65
N ASN A 38 -9.94 -8.21 -2.77
CA ASN A 38 -10.65 -8.06 -4.03
C ASN A 38 -10.71 -6.60 -4.51
N MET A 39 -10.78 -5.65 -3.59
CA MET A 39 -10.73 -4.22 -3.91
C MET A 39 -9.37 -3.83 -4.49
N VAL A 40 -8.28 -4.18 -3.81
CA VAL A 40 -6.91 -3.87 -4.25
C VAL A 40 -6.56 -4.63 -5.53
N ALA A 41 -6.84 -5.94 -5.57
CA ALA A 41 -6.53 -6.79 -6.73
C ALA A 41 -7.28 -6.36 -8.01
N ARG A 42 -8.36 -5.59 -7.90
CA ARG A 42 -9.07 -5.03 -9.05
C ARG A 42 -8.40 -3.77 -9.61
N THR A 43 -7.74 -2.98 -8.78
CA THR A 43 -7.30 -1.62 -9.14
C THR A 43 -5.79 -1.45 -9.22
N ALA A 44 -5.01 -2.27 -8.50
CA ALA A 44 -3.57 -2.06 -8.35
C ALA A 44 -2.81 -2.08 -9.68
N TYR A 45 -3.04 -3.06 -10.55
CA TYR A 45 -2.33 -3.14 -11.83
C TYR A 45 -2.77 -2.06 -12.82
N ALA A 46 -4.02 -1.61 -12.76
CA ALA A 46 -4.49 -0.49 -13.55
C ALA A 46 -3.81 0.83 -13.14
N GLN A 47 -3.51 1.03 -11.85
CA GLN A 47 -2.74 2.19 -11.37
C GLN A 47 -1.30 2.19 -11.89
N LEU A 48 -0.75 1.02 -12.20
CA LEU A 48 0.55 0.86 -12.85
C LEU A 48 0.46 0.95 -14.38
N SER A 49 -0.64 1.48 -14.93
CA SER A 49 -0.88 1.61 -16.37
C SER A 49 -0.70 0.29 -17.12
N PHE A 50 -1.00 -0.83 -16.47
CA PHE A 50 -0.83 -2.19 -16.99
C PHE A 50 0.60 -2.51 -17.45
N SER A 51 1.61 -1.78 -16.94
CA SER A 51 3.01 -1.94 -17.29
C SER A 51 3.68 -3.04 -16.46
N PRO A 52 4.22 -4.10 -17.08
CA PRO A 52 4.97 -5.13 -16.36
C PRO A 52 6.25 -4.58 -15.71
N LEU A 53 6.89 -3.59 -16.32
CA LEU A 53 8.09 -2.97 -15.78
C LEU A 53 7.80 -2.21 -14.48
N LEU A 54 6.71 -1.43 -14.47
CA LEU A 54 6.27 -0.74 -13.25
C LEU A 54 5.82 -1.73 -12.17
N LEU A 55 5.20 -2.84 -12.56
CA LEU A 55 4.86 -3.91 -11.63
C LEU A 55 6.10 -4.48 -10.96
N ILE A 56 7.11 -4.90 -11.75
CA ILE A 56 8.37 -5.43 -11.21
C ILE A 56 9.03 -4.42 -10.29
N GLY A 57 9.15 -3.15 -10.74
CA GLY A 57 9.72 -2.08 -9.93
C GLY A 57 8.98 -1.88 -8.61
N THR A 58 7.65 -1.93 -8.62
CA THR A 58 6.81 -1.81 -7.42
C THR A 58 7.01 -3.01 -6.48
N LEU A 59 6.96 -4.23 -6.99
CA LEU A 59 7.15 -5.44 -6.18
C LEU A 59 8.55 -5.48 -5.55
N VAL A 60 9.59 -5.22 -6.33
CA VAL A 60 10.98 -5.15 -5.83
C VAL A 60 11.13 -4.02 -4.81
N GLY A 61 10.61 -2.83 -5.12
CA GLY A 61 10.65 -1.68 -4.21
C GLY A 61 9.97 -1.97 -2.88
N MET A 62 8.77 -2.58 -2.90
CA MET A 62 8.05 -2.97 -1.68
C MET A 62 8.83 -4.00 -0.85
N CYS A 63 9.43 -5.00 -1.52
CA CYS A 63 10.26 -5.99 -0.83
C CYS A 63 11.50 -5.35 -0.20
N LEU A 64 12.20 -4.50 -0.93
CA LEU A 64 13.41 -3.84 -0.42
C LEU A 64 13.11 -2.87 0.72
N VAL A 65 12.07 -2.03 0.57
CA VAL A 65 11.76 -1.00 1.56
C VAL A 65 11.16 -1.58 2.83
N TYR A 66 10.21 -2.52 2.72
CA TYR A 66 9.43 -2.96 3.87
C TYR A 66 9.79 -4.34 4.41
N LEU A 67 10.36 -5.23 3.60
CA LEU A 67 10.64 -6.60 4.03
C LEU A 67 12.12 -6.86 4.28
N ALA A 68 13.03 -6.20 3.55
CA ALA A 68 14.46 -6.50 3.69
C ALA A 68 14.98 -6.20 5.11
N ALA A 69 14.68 -5.02 5.67
CA ALA A 69 15.17 -4.65 7.00
C ALA A 69 14.66 -5.59 8.11
N PRO A 70 13.34 -5.91 8.24
CA PRO A 70 12.87 -6.89 9.20
C PRO A 70 13.46 -8.28 9.02
N LEU A 71 13.63 -8.75 7.77
CA LEU A 71 14.21 -10.06 7.48
C LEU A 71 15.69 -10.12 7.88
N ILE A 72 16.48 -9.07 7.60
CA ILE A 72 17.86 -8.97 8.06
C ILE A 72 17.91 -8.93 9.58
N LEU A 73 17.01 -8.20 10.24
CA LEU A 73 16.96 -8.16 11.69
C LEU A 73 16.67 -9.54 12.29
N LEU A 74 15.74 -10.30 11.68
CA LEU A 74 15.45 -11.66 12.09
C LEU A 74 16.61 -12.63 11.83
N SER A 75 17.48 -12.34 10.86
CA SER A 75 18.65 -13.19 10.56
C SER A 75 19.73 -13.15 11.65
N VAL A 76 19.61 -12.28 12.66
CA VAL A 76 20.51 -12.21 13.83
C VAL A 76 20.70 -13.58 14.51
N PHE A 77 19.68 -14.42 14.49
CA PHE A 77 19.73 -15.76 15.06
C PHE A 77 20.63 -16.74 14.30
N TYR A 78 21.02 -16.41 13.07
CA TYR A 78 21.83 -17.25 12.21
C TYR A 78 23.20 -16.61 11.86
N HIS A 79 23.28 -15.28 11.80
CA HIS A 79 24.46 -14.54 11.37
C HIS A 79 24.65 -13.29 12.23
N ALA A 80 25.71 -13.24 13.03
CA ALA A 80 26.03 -12.11 13.89
C ALA A 80 26.80 -10.98 13.15
N ASN A 81 26.24 -10.47 12.07
CA ASN A 81 26.79 -9.26 11.43
C ASN A 81 26.26 -8.00 12.13
N PHE A 82 27.06 -7.46 13.04
CA PHE A 82 26.69 -6.32 13.90
C PHE A 82 26.29 -5.09 13.09
N ILE A 83 26.99 -4.82 11.98
CA ILE A 83 26.71 -3.66 11.12
C ILE A 83 25.35 -3.82 10.44
N ALA A 84 25.05 -4.98 9.87
CA ALA A 84 23.78 -5.25 9.21
C ALA A 84 22.61 -5.16 10.20
N ILE A 85 22.78 -5.70 11.40
CA ILE A 85 21.77 -5.63 12.47
C ILE A 85 21.53 -4.20 12.90
N PHE A 86 22.57 -3.41 13.11
CA PHE A 86 22.46 -2.00 13.49
C PHE A 86 21.68 -1.20 12.45
N PHE A 87 22.03 -1.28 11.17
CA PHE A 87 21.31 -0.57 10.12
C PHE A 87 19.87 -1.05 9.95
N SER A 88 19.62 -2.34 10.08
CA SER A 88 18.28 -2.93 9.98
C SER A 88 17.38 -2.49 11.14
N ALA A 89 17.91 -2.44 12.37
CA ALA A 89 17.18 -1.95 13.54
C ALA A 89 16.82 -0.47 13.38
N ASN A 90 17.76 0.36 12.90
CA ASN A 90 17.49 1.75 12.61
C ASN A 90 16.44 1.93 11.51
N ALA A 91 16.50 1.14 10.43
CA ALA A 91 15.51 1.18 9.36
C ALA A 91 14.11 0.80 9.87
N CYS A 92 13.98 -0.27 10.67
CA CYS A 92 12.70 -0.65 11.30
C CYS A 92 12.17 0.45 12.23
N THR A 93 13.04 1.09 13.01
CA THR A 93 12.66 2.20 13.89
C THR A 93 12.15 3.40 13.08
N LEU A 94 12.83 3.78 12.00
CA LEU A 94 12.39 4.85 11.11
C LEU A 94 11.06 4.53 10.44
N MET A 95 10.85 3.29 10.01
CA MET A 95 9.58 2.84 9.44
C MET A 95 8.44 2.98 10.46
N ALA A 96 8.65 2.54 11.69
CA ALA A 96 7.67 2.68 12.77
C ALA A 96 7.40 4.16 13.09
N TYR A 97 8.43 4.97 13.15
CA TYR A 97 8.33 6.40 13.42
C TYR A 97 7.54 7.14 12.33
N THR A 98 7.82 6.88 11.05
CA THR A 98 7.12 7.52 9.93
C THR A 98 5.67 7.06 9.81
N TYR A 99 5.34 5.87 10.29
CA TYR A 99 3.97 5.34 10.29
C TYR A 99 3.14 5.80 11.50
N TRP A 100 3.78 6.22 12.58
CA TRP A 100 3.11 6.65 13.80
C TRP A 100 2.03 7.74 13.59
N PRO A 101 2.26 8.85 12.85
CA PRO A 101 1.22 9.84 12.62
C PRO A 101 -0.05 9.26 12.00
N THR A 102 0.10 8.27 11.09
CA THR A 102 -1.03 7.56 10.48
C THR A 102 -1.81 6.76 11.51
N LEU A 103 -1.14 5.99 12.36
CA LEU A 103 -1.80 5.23 13.44
C LEU A 103 -2.55 6.16 14.39
N ARG A 104 -1.93 7.28 14.75
CA ARG A 104 -2.55 8.27 15.63
C ARG A 104 -3.79 8.89 15.01
N LEU A 105 -3.76 9.19 13.70
CA LEU A 105 -4.91 9.72 12.97
C LEU A 105 -6.11 8.76 13.00
N TYR A 106 -5.84 7.45 12.94
CA TYR A 106 -6.88 6.42 12.97
C TYR A 106 -7.19 5.88 14.38
N GLY A 107 -6.69 6.53 15.45
CA GLY A 107 -6.91 6.10 16.84
C GLY A 107 -6.35 4.71 17.15
N ARG A 108 -5.31 4.28 16.43
CA ARG A 108 -4.69 2.96 16.58
C ARG A 108 -3.51 3.00 17.55
N ALA A 109 -3.21 1.85 18.16
CA ALA A 109 -2.13 1.75 19.11
C ALA A 109 -0.74 1.86 18.42
N PRO A 110 0.24 2.58 19.02
CA PRO A 110 1.57 2.77 18.41
C PRO A 110 2.32 1.48 18.09
N TRP A 111 2.13 0.43 18.89
CA TRP A 111 2.79 -0.87 18.69
C TRP A 111 2.37 -1.55 17.37
N GLU A 112 1.23 -1.18 16.80
CA GLU A 112 0.76 -1.71 15.50
C GLU A 112 1.69 -1.31 14.34
N ALA A 113 2.60 -0.36 14.55
CA ALA A 113 3.64 -0.04 13.58
C ALA A 113 4.55 -1.24 13.24
N VAL A 114 4.71 -2.18 14.17
CA VAL A 114 5.46 -3.43 13.94
C VAL A 114 4.79 -4.32 12.89
N LEU A 115 3.49 -4.16 12.66
CA LEU A 115 2.73 -4.91 11.64
C LEU A 115 2.88 -4.33 10.22
N LEU A 116 3.55 -3.19 10.07
CA LEU A 116 3.73 -2.54 8.77
C LEU A 116 4.39 -3.45 7.71
N PRO A 117 5.45 -4.23 8.01
CA PRO A 117 6.02 -5.18 7.05
C PRO A 117 5.03 -6.26 6.60
N VAL A 118 4.21 -6.76 7.53
CA VAL A 118 3.17 -7.76 7.22
C VAL A 118 2.12 -7.17 6.29
N SER A 119 1.65 -5.96 6.59
CA SER A 119 0.70 -5.24 5.74
C SER A 119 1.28 -4.96 4.35
N ALA A 120 2.55 -4.57 4.27
CA ALA A 120 3.25 -4.36 3.01
C ALA A 120 3.39 -5.66 2.20
N GLY A 121 3.70 -6.78 2.84
CA GLY A 121 3.73 -8.09 2.21
C GLY A 121 2.37 -8.51 1.62
N LEU A 122 1.30 -8.31 2.39
CA LEU A 122 -0.06 -8.55 1.91
C LEU A 122 -0.39 -7.67 0.71
N TYR A 123 -0.07 -6.38 0.78
CA TYR A 123 -0.32 -5.45 -0.33
C TYR A 123 0.47 -5.81 -1.59
N THR A 124 1.72 -6.25 -1.43
CA THR A 124 2.56 -6.77 -2.52
C THR A 124 1.90 -7.98 -3.18
N ALA A 125 1.40 -8.94 -2.38
CA ALA A 125 0.70 -10.12 -2.89
C ALA A 125 -0.62 -9.77 -3.59
N MET A 126 -1.39 -8.79 -3.07
CA MET A 126 -2.60 -8.27 -3.72
C MET A 126 -2.27 -7.61 -5.06
N THR A 127 -1.18 -6.84 -5.13
CA THR A 127 -0.73 -6.18 -6.37
C THR A 127 -0.32 -7.20 -7.42
N PHE A 128 0.41 -8.23 -7.04
CA PHE A 128 0.75 -9.34 -7.92
C PHE A 128 -0.51 -10.09 -8.40
N THR A 129 -1.44 -10.36 -7.50
CA THR A 129 -2.74 -10.98 -7.82
C THR A 129 -3.52 -10.15 -8.84
N SER A 130 -3.45 -8.82 -8.74
CA SER A 130 -4.08 -7.90 -9.69
C SER A 130 -3.55 -8.11 -11.11
N ALA A 131 -2.24 -8.19 -11.27
CA ALA A 131 -1.61 -8.46 -12.56
C ALA A 131 -1.96 -9.85 -13.11
N MET A 132 -1.92 -10.87 -12.24
CA MET A 132 -2.30 -12.24 -12.61
C MET A 132 -3.74 -12.34 -13.12
N ARG A 133 -4.68 -11.67 -12.43
CA ARG A 133 -6.08 -11.61 -12.86
C ARG A 133 -6.23 -10.92 -14.22
N HIS A 134 -5.49 -9.83 -14.44
CA HIS A 134 -5.48 -9.14 -15.72
C HIS A 134 -4.98 -10.04 -16.86
N TRP A 135 -3.84 -10.72 -16.68
CA TRP A 135 -3.26 -11.62 -17.67
C TRP A 135 -4.13 -12.85 -17.97
N ARG A 136 -4.96 -13.27 -17.01
CA ARG A 136 -5.94 -14.33 -17.18
C ARG A 136 -7.28 -13.86 -17.78
N GLY A 137 -7.39 -12.60 -18.20
CA GLY A 137 -8.63 -12.03 -18.72
C GLY A 137 -9.74 -11.83 -17.67
N GLN A 138 -9.40 -11.94 -16.38
CA GLN A 138 -10.34 -11.76 -15.26
C GLN A 138 -10.20 -10.36 -14.61
N GLY A 139 -9.45 -9.46 -15.26
CA GLY A 139 -9.20 -8.11 -14.78
C GLY A 139 -10.43 -7.22 -14.94
N GLY A 140 -10.66 -6.35 -13.94
CA GLY A 140 -11.58 -5.23 -14.13
C GLY A 140 -13.08 -5.53 -14.09
N GLN A 141 -13.53 -6.60 -13.47
CA GLN A 141 -14.98 -6.84 -13.31
C GLN A 141 -15.59 -5.81 -12.35
N TRP A 142 -16.48 -4.98 -12.90
CA TRP A 142 -17.30 -4.05 -12.16
C TRP A 142 -18.79 -4.32 -12.44
N LYS A 143 -19.55 -4.72 -11.42
CA LYS A 143 -20.99 -5.02 -11.53
C LYS A 143 -21.34 -5.95 -12.70
N GLY A 144 -20.55 -7.02 -12.92
CA GLY A 144 -20.78 -7.99 -13.99
C GLY A 144 -20.30 -7.58 -15.37
N ARG A 145 -19.61 -6.44 -15.50
CA ARG A 145 -18.95 -5.99 -16.73
C ARG A 145 -17.44 -6.14 -16.61
N SER A 146 -16.80 -6.79 -17.57
CA SER A 146 -15.34 -6.82 -17.75
C SER A 146 -14.90 -5.67 -18.64
N TYR A 147 -13.88 -4.95 -18.24
CA TYR A 147 -13.24 -3.88 -19.02
C TYR A 147 -11.83 -4.29 -19.41
#